data_741907beeb5de9dddee4223145def1e2
#
_entry.id   741907beeb5de9dddee4223145def1e2
#
_cell.length_a   1.000
_cell.length_b   1.000
_cell.length_c   1.000
_cell.angle_alpha   90.00
_cell.angle_beta   90.00
_cell.angle_gamma   90.00
#
_symmetry.space_group_name_H-M   'P 1'
#
loop_
_entity.id
_entity.type
_entity.pdbx_description
1 polymer ?
#
loop_
_entity_poly.entity_id
_entity_poly.type
_entity_poly.pdbx_seq_one_letter_code
_entity_poly.pdbx_strand_id
1 'polypeptide(L)'
;MKYQPFSRTLIATALVLTVSGVHAASQAPVAGENGMVVTAQHLATHVGVDVLKAGGNAVDAAVAVGYALAVVYPAAGNLGGGGFMTVQLADGRKTFLDFREKAPLAATADMYLDKAGNVVEGLSAKGHLAVGVPGTVSGMELALSKYGTLKRAQVIAPAIKLAENGFALEQGDIDLLHTATGEFEKDKDMRGIFLHNGQPMQVGQKLVQKDLAKTLKEISAKGSDGFYKGWVAKALVDSSQAGKGIITQADLDKYKTRELAPIECDYRGYHVVSAPPPSSGGVVICQIMNILEGYPMADLGYHSAQGLHYQIEAMRHAYVDRNSYLGDPDFVKNPIEHLLDKNYAAKLRDAIEPHKAGDSQAIKPGVSPHEGNNTTHYSIVDKWGNAVSVTYTLNDWFGAGVMASKTGVILNDEMDDFTVKVGVPNMYGLVQGEANAIAPGKAPLSSMSPTIVTKDGKAVMVVGTPGGSRIITATLLTILNVIDYKMNIQEAVDAPRFHQQWMP
;
A
#
# COMPACT_ATOMS: atom_id res chain seq x y z
N MET A 1 -77.09 -42.09 29.67
CA MET A 1 -76.18 -41.33 28.74
C MET A 1 -74.96 -40.92 29.58
N LYS A 2 -73.84 -41.58 29.36
CA LYS A 2 -72.57 -41.28 30.10
C LYS A 2 -71.68 -40.46 29.12
N TYR A 3 -71.34 -39.24 29.47
CA TYR A 3 -70.36 -38.44 28.80
C TYR A 3 -68.95 -38.85 29.28
N GLN A 4 -68.07 -39.24 28.35
CA GLN A 4 -66.64 -39.38 28.61
C GLN A 4 -65.93 -38.05 28.29
N PRO A 5 -64.98 -37.59 29.08
CA PRO A 5 -64.19 -36.43 28.74
C PRO A 5 -63.00 -36.84 27.82
N PHE A 6 -62.85 -36.15 26.71
CA PHE A 6 -61.70 -36.26 25.83
C PHE A 6 -60.47 -35.61 26.49
N SER A 7 -59.49 -36.45 26.76
CA SER A 7 -58.15 -35.97 27.19
C SER A 7 -57.43 -35.33 25.99
N ARG A 8 -57.20 -34.02 26.05
CA ARG A 8 -56.34 -33.32 25.09
C ARG A 8 -54.90 -33.45 25.54
N THR A 9 -54.16 -34.37 24.93
CA THR A 9 -52.69 -34.42 25.06
C THR A 9 -52.10 -33.32 24.19
N LEU A 10 -51.61 -32.24 24.83
CA LEU A 10 -50.80 -31.24 24.18
C LEU A 10 -49.40 -31.87 23.91
N ILE A 11 -49.14 -32.17 22.65
CA ILE A 11 -47.77 -32.46 22.18
C ILE A 11 -47.09 -31.10 22.02
N ALA A 12 -46.29 -30.70 22.99
CA ALA A 12 -45.38 -29.56 22.87
C ALA A 12 -44.19 -30.03 22.02
N THR A 13 -44.26 -29.78 20.72
CA THR A 13 -43.09 -29.93 19.83
C THR A 13 -42.15 -28.77 20.15
N ALA A 14 -41.13 -29.02 20.95
CA ALA A 14 -40.02 -28.07 21.13
C ALA A 14 -39.24 -27.98 19.83
N LEU A 15 -39.54 -26.94 19.05
CA LEU A 15 -38.72 -26.55 17.90
C LEU A 15 -37.40 -25.98 18.48
N VAL A 16 -36.39 -26.81 18.62
CA VAL A 16 -35.02 -26.37 18.87
C VAL A 16 -34.55 -25.71 17.60
N LEU A 17 -34.75 -24.38 17.51
CA LEU A 17 -34.05 -23.53 16.55
C LEU A 17 -32.55 -23.56 16.91
N THR A 18 -31.82 -24.51 16.35
CA THR A 18 -30.38 -24.39 16.22
C THR A 18 -30.16 -23.19 15.28
N VAL A 19 -29.96 -22.03 15.88
CA VAL A 19 -29.35 -20.89 15.16
C VAL A 19 -27.92 -21.36 14.87
N SER A 20 -27.77 -22.09 13.77
CA SER A 20 -26.48 -22.23 13.10
C SER A 20 -26.13 -20.81 12.69
N GLY A 21 -25.30 -20.14 13.48
CA GLY A 21 -24.67 -18.94 13.02
C GLY A 21 -24.05 -19.27 11.67
N VAL A 22 -24.61 -18.70 10.60
CA VAL A 22 -23.96 -18.69 9.29
C VAL A 22 -22.77 -17.75 9.48
N HIS A 23 -21.70 -18.26 10.10
CA HIS A 23 -20.40 -17.69 9.82
C HIS A 23 -20.19 -17.96 8.34
N ALA A 24 -20.12 -16.91 7.53
CA ALA A 24 -19.57 -17.03 6.19
C ALA A 24 -18.18 -17.64 6.38
N ALA A 25 -18.07 -18.95 6.19
CA ALA A 25 -16.81 -19.65 6.36
C ALA A 25 -15.85 -19.09 5.31
N SER A 26 -14.69 -18.62 5.75
CA SER A 26 -13.61 -18.27 4.85
C SER A 26 -13.32 -19.44 3.92
N GLN A 27 -12.92 -19.14 2.69
CA GLN A 27 -12.44 -20.19 1.78
C GLN A 27 -11.23 -20.89 2.40
N ALA A 28 -11.01 -22.16 2.02
CA ALA A 28 -9.79 -22.84 2.43
C ALA A 28 -8.57 -22.10 1.86
N PRO A 29 -7.50 -21.92 2.65
CA PRO A 29 -6.30 -21.28 2.16
C PRO A 29 -5.66 -22.08 1.02
N VAL A 30 -5.17 -21.38 0.01
CA VAL A 30 -4.39 -22.00 -1.07
C VAL A 30 -3.03 -22.40 -0.53
N ALA A 31 -2.61 -23.64 -0.80
CA ALA A 31 -1.32 -24.17 -0.39
C ALA A 31 -0.35 -24.25 -1.58
N GLY A 32 0.92 -23.95 -1.35
CA GLY A 32 2.00 -24.07 -2.33
C GLY A 32 3.27 -24.62 -1.68
N GLU A 33 3.88 -25.65 -2.25
CA GLU A 33 5.09 -26.29 -1.71
C GLU A 33 6.38 -25.59 -2.12
N ASN A 34 6.43 -25.03 -3.34
CA ASN A 34 7.65 -24.51 -3.95
C ASN A 34 7.68 -22.98 -4.04
N GLY A 35 6.81 -22.31 -3.32
CA GLY A 35 6.69 -20.87 -3.28
C GLY A 35 5.25 -20.39 -3.43
N MET A 36 5.05 -19.08 -3.26
CA MET A 36 3.75 -18.45 -3.32
C MET A 36 3.91 -17.05 -3.91
N VAL A 37 2.98 -16.68 -4.79
CA VAL A 37 2.83 -15.31 -5.33
C VAL A 37 1.39 -14.88 -5.10
N VAL A 38 1.20 -13.75 -4.43
CA VAL A 38 -0.11 -13.17 -4.16
C VAL A 38 -0.14 -11.74 -4.67
N THR A 39 -1.05 -11.42 -5.57
CA THR A 39 -1.22 -10.08 -6.15
C THR A 39 -2.70 -9.73 -6.31
N ALA A 40 -3.00 -8.47 -6.59
CA ALA A 40 -4.36 -7.99 -6.84
C ALA A 40 -4.94 -8.45 -8.20
N GLN A 41 -4.09 -8.94 -9.14
CA GLN A 41 -4.55 -9.31 -10.49
C GLN A 41 -3.87 -10.62 -10.94
N HIS A 42 -4.71 -11.60 -11.32
CA HIS A 42 -4.27 -12.98 -11.55
C HIS A 42 -3.22 -13.15 -12.67
N LEU A 43 -3.23 -12.31 -13.72
CA LEU A 43 -2.21 -12.36 -14.78
C LEU A 43 -0.83 -11.99 -14.24
N ALA A 44 -0.75 -11.02 -13.32
CA ALA A 44 0.50 -10.69 -12.63
C ALA A 44 0.94 -11.81 -11.68
N THR A 45 -0.02 -12.47 -10.99
CA THR A 45 0.27 -13.67 -10.18
C THR A 45 0.90 -14.76 -11.06
N HIS A 46 0.34 -15.05 -12.23
CA HIS A 46 0.88 -16.04 -13.18
C HIS A 46 2.29 -15.67 -13.63
N VAL A 47 2.56 -14.39 -13.94
CA VAL A 47 3.92 -13.93 -14.30
C VAL A 47 4.91 -14.23 -13.18
N GLY A 48 4.59 -13.93 -11.93
CA GLY A 48 5.46 -14.23 -10.80
C GLY A 48 5.71 -15.73 -10.61
N VAL A 49 4.64 -16.54 -10.70
CA VAL A 49 4.74 -18.01 -10.62
C VAL A 49 5.61 -18.58 -11.74
N ASP A 50 5.46 -18.08 -12.96
CA ASP A 50 6.27 -18.56 -14.10
C ASP A 50 7.74 -18.18 -13.94
N VAL A 51 8.06 -17.02 -13.38
CA VAL A 51 9.43 -16.63 -13.02
C VAL A 51 10.02 -17.57 -11.97
N LEU A 52 9.28 -17.90 -10.91
CA LEU A 52 9.72 -18.87 -9.90
C LEU A 52 9.95 -20.26 -10.51
N LYS A 53 9.05 -20.74 -11.36
CA LYS A 53 9.17 -22.02 -12.09
C LYS A 53 10.37 -22.05 -13.04
N ALA A 54 10.70 -20.90 -13.64
CA ALA A 54 11.88 -20.76 -14.51
C ALA A 54 13.21 -20.70 -13.73
N GLY A 55 13.17 -20.79 -12.39
CA GLY A 55 14.35 -20.80 -11.52
C GLY A 55 14.77 -19.43 -11.01
N GLY A 56 13.95 -18.38 -11.22
CA GLY A 56 14.15 -17.08 -10.58
C GLY A 56 13.84 -17.14 -9.08
N ASN A 57 14.45 -16.25 -8.31
CA ASN A 57 14.19 -16.11 -6.88
C ASN A 57 12.97 -15.17 -6.61
N ALA A 58 12.63 -14.97 -5.32
CA ALA A 58 11.52 -14.13 -4.92
C ALA A 58 11.66 -12.67 -5.39
N VAL A 59 12.90 -12.16 -5.51
CA VAL A 59 13.16 -10.79 -5.99
C VAL A 59 12.94 -10.68 -7.49
N ASP A 60 13.41 -11.66 -8.27
CA ASP A 60 13.14 -11.74 -9.72
C ASP A 60 11.62 -11.73 -9.99
N ALA A 61 10.89 -12.56 -9.23
CA ALA A 61 9.44 -12.64 -9.34
C ALA A 61 8.78 -11.33 -8.92
N ALA A 62 9.27 -10.66 -7.85
CA ALA A 62 8.72 -9.38 -7.38
C ALA A 62 8.87 -8.28 -8.44
N VAL A 63 10.02 -8.19 -9.08
CA VAL A 63 10.26 -7.22 -10.15
C VAL A 63 9.38 -7.51 -11.37
N ALA A 64 9.28 -8.79 -11.78
CA ALA A 64 8.40 -9.18 -12.88
C ALA A 64 6.92 -8.86 -12.61
N VAL A 65 6.45 -9.14 -11.39
CA VAL A 65 5.09 -8.80 -10.93
C VAL A 65 4.87 -7.29 -10.94
N GLY A 66 5.82 -6.49 -10.44
CA GLY A 66 5.72 -5.04 -10.45
C GLY A 66 5.54 -4.47 -11.87
N TYR A 67 6.34 -4.93 -12.83
CA TYR A 67 6.17 -4.54 -14.24
C TYR A 67 4.88 -5.09 -14.86
N ALA A 68 4.45 -6.30 -14.49
CA ALA A 68 3.19 -6.87 -14.98
C ALA A 68 1.97 -6.10 -14.46
N LEU A 69 1.95 -5.76 -13.16
CA LEU A 69 0.87 -4.95 -12.57
C LEU A 69 0.77 -3.56 -13.19
N ALA A 70 1.89 -2.94 -13.59
CA ALA A 70 1.85 -1.68 -14.34
C ALA A 70 1.06 -1.78 -15.66
N VAL A 71 0.92 -3.00 -16.21
CA VAL A 71 0.16 -3.28 -17.43
C VAL A 71 -1.27 -3.72 -17.12
N VAL A 72 -1.43 -4.70 -16.21
CA VAL A 72 -2.72 -5.40 -16.02
C VAL A 72 -3.54 -4.85 -14.86
N TYR A 73 -2.97 -3.95 -14.06
CA TYR A 73 -3.63 -3.28 -12.93
C TYR A 73 -3.32 -1.77 -12.92
N PRO A 74 -3.60 -1.04 -14.02
CA PRO A 74 -3.14 0.35 -14.23
C PRO A 74 -3.73 1.35 -13.23
N ALA A 75 -4.71 0.97 -12.44
CA ALA A 75 -5.27 1.82 -11.38
C ALA A 75 -4.24 2.14 -10.28
N ALA A 76 -3.30 1.22 -9.98
CA ALA A 76 -2.29 1.41 -8.95
C ALA A 76 -0.92 0.79 -9.29
N GLY A 77 -0.88 -0.27 -10.11
CA GLY A 77 0.35 -0.78 -10.69
C GLY A 77 0.95 0.25 -11.65
N ASN A 78 2.25 0.54 -11.57
CA ASN A 78 2.76 1.74 -12.18
C ASN A 78 4.24 1.69 -12.59
N LEU A 79 4.61 2.63 -13.47
CA LEU A 79 5.97 3.09 -13.70
C LEU A 79 6.15 4.56 -13.25
N GLY A 80 5.07 5.33 -13.25
CA GLY A 80 5.05 6.77 -12.95
C GLY A 80 4.73 7.09 -11.49
N GLY A 81 4.84 6.12 -10.60
CA GLY A 81 4.66 6.24 -9.16
C GLY A 81 5.88 5.80 -8.37
N GLY A 82 5.67 5.30 -7.17
CA GLY A 82 6.73 4.82 -6.29
C GLY A 82 6.22 3.88 -5.21
N GLY A 83 7.08 3.55 -4.25
CA GLY A 83 6.72 2.63 -3.19
C GLY A 83 7.89 2.10 -2.40
N PHE A 84 7.67 0.93 -1.80
CA PHE A 84 8.58 0.28 -0.88
C PHE A 84 8.62 -1.23 -1.08
N MET A 85 9.80 -1.81 -0.84
CA MET A 85 10.02 -3.26 -0.88
C MET A 85 10.81 -3.69 0.36
N THR A 86 10.23 -4.55 1.17
CA THR A 86 10.91 -5.26 2.25
C THR A 86 11.36 -6.62 1.75
N VAL A 87 12.63 -6.94 1.94
CA VAL A 87 13.23 -8.20 1.51
C VAL A 87 13.84 -8.91 2.70
N GLN A 88 13.55 -10.19 2.83
CA GLN A 88 14.28 -11.11 3.69
C GLN A 88 14.83 -12.27 2.85
N LEU A 89 16.13 -12.45 2.86
CA LEU A 89 16.79 -13.55 2.17
C LEU A 89 16.84 -14.79 3.06
N ALA A 90 16.95 -15.95 2.44
CA ALA A 90 17.04 -17.24 3.13
C ALA A 90 18.27 -17.36 4.05
N ASP A 91 19.30 -16.58 3.81
CA ASP A 91 20.51 -16.50 4.65
C ASP A 91 20.35 -15.59 5.89
N GLY A 92 19.17 -15.01 6.08
CA GLY A 92 18.84 -14.13 7.20
C GLY A 92 19.10 -12.64 6.95
N ARG A 93 19.72 -12.25 5.83
CA ARG A 93 19.88 -10.82 5.49
C ARG A 93 18.51 -10.18 5.24
N LYS A 94 18.34 -8.98 5.76
CA LYS A 94 17.13 -8.17 5.61
C LYS A 94 17.50 -6.82 5.02
N THR A 95 16.65 -6.30 4.16
CA THR A 95 16.84 -4.95 3.62
C THR A 95 15.50 -4.33 3.26
N PHE A 96 15.50 -3.01 3.14
CA PHE A 96 14.36 -2.23 2.72
C PHE A 96 14.76 -1.30 1.58
N LEU A 97 14.03 -1.36 0.48
CA LEU A 97 14.24 -0.49 -0.67
C LEU A 97 13.14 0.56 -0.70
N ASP A 98 13.59 1.80 -0.59
CA ASP A 98 12.75 2.99 -0.63
C ASP A 98 12.86 3.64 -2.02
N PHE A 99 11.83 3.45 -2.80
CA PHE A 99 11.64 4.09 -4.11
C PHE A 99 10.40 4.99 -4.11
N ARG A 100 10.13 5.62 -2.93
CA ARG A 100 9.09 6.63 -2.75
C ARG A 100 9.31 7.81 -3.71
N GLU A 101 8.25 8.40 -4.18
CA GLU A 101 8.28 9.63 -4.95
C GLU A 101 8.93 10.75 -4.15
N LYS A 102 9.47 11.73 -4.85
CA LYS A 102 10.06 12.92 -4.23
C LYS A 102 9.43 14.19 -4.79
N ALA A 103 9.28 15.19 -3.95
CA ALA A 103 8.89 16.51 -4.40
C ALA A 103 9.89 17.02 -5.46
N PRO A 104 9.43 17.59 -6.56
CA PRO A 104 10.32 18.24 -7.53
C PRO A 104 11.17 19.34 -6.89
N LEU A 105 12.34 19.61 -7.44
CA LEU A 105 13.29 20.61 -6.93
C LEU A 105 12.74 22.04 -6.92
N ALA A 106 11.71 22.30 -7.72
CA ALA A 106 11.01 23.58 -7.76
C ALA A 106 9.80 23.66 -6.80
N ALA A 107 9.52 22.61 -6.02
CA ALA A 107 8.40 22.61 -5.07
C ALA A 107 8.63 23.63 -3.94
N THR A 108 7.55 24.29 -3.51
CA THR A 108 7.54 25.21 -2.37
C THR A 108 6.47 24.82 -1.36
N ALA A 109 6.63 25.23 -0.10
CA ALA A 109 5.71 24.88 0.97
C ALA A 109 4.28 25.41 0.75
N ASP A 110 4.14 26.49 0.00
CA ASP A 110 2.90 27.22 -0.25
C ASP A 110 2.30 26.97 -1.64
N MET A 111 2.90 26.07 -2.46
CA MET A 111 2.52 25.87 -3.87
C MET A 111 1.07 25.47 -4.11
N TYR A 112 0.38 24.98 -3.08
CA TYR A 112 -1.03 24.60 -3.13
C TYR A 112 -1.97 25.55 -2.39
N LEU A 113 -1.45 26.72 -1.96
CA LEU A 113 -2.23 27.74 -1.27
C LEU A 113 -2.63 28.87 -2.23
N ASP A 114 -3.80 29.46 -1.98
CA ASP A 114 -4.20 30.70 -2.63
C ASP A 114 -3.47 31.91 -1.99
N LYS A 115 -3.69 33.11 -2.56
CA LYS A 115 -3.08 34.34 -2.05
C LYS A 115 -3.48 34.71 -0.62
N ALA A 116 -4.57 34.14 -0.10
CA ALA A 116 -5.04 34.33 1.27
C ALA A 116 -4.51 33.24 2.22
N GLY A 117 -3.72 32.29 1.70
CA GLY A 117 -3.14 31.18 2.47
C GLY A 117 -4.13 30.04 2.71
N ASN A 118 -5.19 29.92 1.93
CA ASN A 118 -6.11 28.79 2.00
C ASN A 118 -5.68 27.70 1.02
N VAL A 119 -5.89 26.44 1.39
CA VAL A 119 -5.64 25.28 0.51
C VAL A 119 -6.59 25.38 -0.69
N VAL A 120 -6.03 25.24 -1.90
CA VAL A 120 -6.81 25.14 -3.14
C VAL A 120 -7.20 23.68 -3.34
N GLU A 121 -8.48 23.38 -3.20
CA GLU A 121 -9.02 22.03 -3.26
C GLU A 121 -8.66 21.31 -4.56
N GLY A 122 -8.16 20.08 -4.44
CA GLY A 122 -7.80 19.20 -5.56
C GLY A 122 -6.50 19.56 -6.28
N LEU A 123 -5.84 20.69 -5.97
CA LEU A 123 -4.62 21.11 -6.68
C LEU A 123 -3.42 20.19 -6.37
N SER A 124 -3.37 19.59 -5.19
CA SER A 124 -2.37 18.59 -4.79
C SER A 124 -2.67 17.17 -5.27
N ALA A 125 -3.92 16.89 -5.72
CA ALA A 125 -4.39 15.55 -6.08
C ALA A 125 -4.62 15.36 -7.58
N LYS A 126 -4.84 16.43 -8.38
CA LYS A 126 -5.17 16.28 -9.81
C LYS A 126 -4.30 17.20 -10.70
N GLY A 127 -3.95 16.67 -11.88
CA GLY A 127 -3.14 17.38 -12.87
C GLY A 127 -1.63 17.32 -12.60
N HIS A 128 -0.85 17.88 -13.51
CA HIS A 128 0.61 17.74 -13.49
C HIS A 128 1.32 18.41 -12.29
N LEU A 129 0.68 19.34 -11.61
CA LEU A 129 1.26 19.96 -10.39
C LEU A 129 1.24 19.02 -9.18
N ALA A 130 0.34 18.03 -9.18
CA ALA A 130 0.22 17.02 -8.13
C ALA A 130 1.29 15.90 -8.21
N VAL A 131 2.10 15.89 -9.29
CA VAL A 131 2.99 14.78 -9.61
C VAL A 131 4.32 14.90 -8.86
N GLY A 132 4.63 13.90 -8.05
CA GLY A 132 5.97 13.67 -7.49
C GLY A 132 6.90 12.98 -8.50
N VAL A 133 8.21 13.13 -8.32
CA VAL A 133 9.24 12.51 -9.17
C VAL A 133 9.15 10.99 -9.02
N PRO A 134 8.86 10.21 -10.08
CA PRO A 134 8.62 8.78 -9.99
C PRO A 134 9.85 7.96 -9.55
N GLY A 135 9.62 6.91 -8.76
CA GLY A 135 10.67 6.06 -8.22
C GLY A 135 10.63 4.59 -8.63
N THR A 136 9.48 4.08 -9.10
CA THR A 136 9.25 2.63 -9.32
C THR A 136 10.34 1.99 -10.17
N VAL A 137 10.71 2.57 -11.31
CA VAL A 137 11.70 1.97 -12.22
C VAL A 137 13.07 1.88 -11.57
N SER A 138 13.49 2.91 -10.82
CA SER A 138 14.77 2.90 -10.07
C SER A 138 14.76 1.83 -8.97
N GLY A 139 13.63 1.67 -8.25
CA GLY A 139 13.48 0.65 -7.22
C GLY A 139 13.55 -0.76 -7.76
N MET A 140 12.83 -1.05 -8.84
CA MET A 140 12.84 -2.36 -9.49
C MET A 140 14.23 -2.72 -10.03
N GLU A 141 14.94 -1.74 -10.61
CA GLU A 141 16.30 -1.94 -11.13
C GLU A 141 17.29 -2.20 -10.00
N LEU A 142 17.22 -1.47 -8.89
CA LEU A 142 18.07 -1.71 -7.73
C LEU A 142 17.82 -3.10 -7.13
N ALA A 143 16.56 -3.49 -6.95
CA ALA A 143 16.18 -4.80 -6.45
C ALA A 143 16.74 -5.91 -7.32
N LEU A 144 16.49 -5.85 -8.63
CA LEU A 144 16.94 -6.86 -9.58
C LEU A 144 18.48 -6.95 -9.65
N SER A 145 19.16 -5.81 -9.73
CA SER A 145 20.64 -5.79 -9.88
C SER A 145 21.38 -6.30 -8.66
N LYS A 146 20.83 -6.08 -7.43
CA LYS A 146 21.47 -6.49 -6.18
C LYS A 146 21.08 -7.89 -5.70
N TYR A 147 19.82 -8.25 -5.89
CA TYR A 147 19.20 -9.40 -5.24
C TYR A 147 18.56 -10.39 -6.22
N GLY A 148 18.37 -10.01 -7.47
CA GLY A 148 17.89 -10.89 -8.53
C GLY A 148 18.97 -11.81 -9.06
N THR A 149 18.54 -12.85 -9.74
CA THR A 149 19.41 -13.88 -10.39
C THR A 149 19.20 -13.95 -11.89
N LEU A 150 18.09 -13.45 -12.40
CA LEU A 150 17.74 -13.45 -13.80
C LEU A 150 18.17 -12.15 -14.52
N LYS A 151 18.31 -12.24 -15.84
CA LYS A 151 18.58 -11.05 -16.66
C LYS A 151 17.33 -10.17 -16.75
N ARG A 152 17.51 -8.84 -16.72
CA ARG A 152 16.44 -7.85 -16.85
C ARG A 152 15.48 -8.15 -18.00
N ALA A 153 16.01 -8.48 -19.18
CA ALA A 153 15.18 -8.79 -20.34
C ALA A 153 14.24 -10.00 -20.14
N GLN A 154 14.65 -10.98 -19.34
CA GLN A 154 13.79 -12.14 -19.01
C GLN A 154 12.68 -11.74 -18.07
N VAL A 155 13.00 -10.90 -17.08
CA VAL A 155 12.07 -10.45 -16.02
C VAL A 155 11.00 -9.51 -16.58
N ILE A 156 11.36 -8.62 -17.53
CA ILE A 156 10.42 -7.63 -18.11
C ILE A 156 9.62 -8.20 -19.30
N ALA A 157 10.12 -9.22 -20.00
CA ALA A 157 9.48 -9.76 -21.21
C ALA A 157 7.98 -10.12 -21.06
N PRO A 158 7.50 -10.71 -19.95
CA PRO A 158 6.08 -10.99 -19.77
C PRO A 158 5.22 -9.73 -19.79
N ALA A 159 5.66 -8.65 -19.11
CA ALA A 159 4.95 -7.36 -19.09
C ALA A 159 4.90 -6.73 -20.48
N ILE A 160 6.01 -6.77 -21.24
CA ILE A 160 6.05 -6.30 -22.64
C ILE A 160 5.01 -7.05 -23.48
N LYS A 161 4.96 -8.37 -23.34
CA LYS A 161 4.01 -9.22 -24.11
C LYS A 161 2.55 -8.90 -23.76
N LEU A 162 2.23 -8.69 -22.48
CA LEU A 162 0.89 -8.30 -22.03
C LEU A 162 0.50 -6.93 -22.58
N ALA A 163 1.40 -5.95 -22.55
CA ALA A 163 1.15 -4.61 -23.07
C ALA A 163 0.97 -4.58 -24.61
N GLU A 164 1.82 -5.31 -25.37
CA GLU A 164 1.77 -5.34 -26.84
C GLU A 164 0.58 -6.11 -27.37
N ASN A 165 0.33 -7.31 -26.83
CA ASN A 165 -0.71 -8.19 -27.33
C ASN A 165 -2.06 -7.90 -26.67
N GLY A 166 -2.05 -7.20 -25.54
CA GLY A 166 -3.22 -6.93 -24.72
C GLY A 166 -3.77 -8.18 -24.01
N PHE A 167 -4.72 -7.96 -23.14
CA PHE A 167 -5.45 -8.98 -22.38
C PHE A 167 -6.94 -8.65 -22.32
N ALA A 168 -7.78 -9.66 -22.15
CA ALA A 168 -9.23 -9.47 -22.00
C ALA A 168 -9.52 -8.92 -20.59
N LEU A 169 -10.37 -7.89 -20.54
CA LEU A 169 -10.80 -7.28 -19.27
C LEU A 169 -11.86 -8.15 -18.60
N GLU A 170 -11.75 -8.33 -17.30
CA GLU A 170 -12.72 -8.97 -16.43
C GLU A 170 -13.54 -7.92 -15.67
N GLN A 171 -14.56 -8.35 -14.91
CA GLN A 171 -15.45 -7.42 -14.19
C GLN A 171 -14.68 -6.53 -13.21
N GLY A 172 -13.72 -7.09 -12.44
CA GLY A 172 -12.91 -6.31 -11.51
C GLY A 172 -12.06 -5.24 -12.18
N ASP A 173 -11.55 -5.50 -13.41
CA ASP A 173 -10.81 -4.52 -14.19
C ASP A 173 -11.75 -3.38 -14.66
N ILE A 174 -12.97 -3.73 -15.08
CA ILE A 174 -13.99 -2.77 -15.52
C ILE A 174 -14.45 -1.88 -14.37
N ASP A 175 -14.68 -2.46 -13.19
CA ASP A 175 -15.10 -1.70 -12.00
C ASP A 175 -14.04 -0.63 -11.65
N LEU A 176 -12.75 -0.97 -11.75
CA LEU A 176 -11.66 -0.02 -11.53
C LEU A 176 -11.58 1.05 -12.63
N LEU A 177 -11.65 0.66 -13.90
CA LEU A 177 -11.60 1.61 -15.02
C LEU A 177 -12.76 2.63 -14.95
N HIS A 178 -13.95 2.20 -14.52
CA HIS A 178 -15.10 3.08 -14.39
C HIS A 178 -14.91 4.16 -13.31
N THR A 179 -14.07 3.95 -12.30
CA THR A 179 -13.78 4.98 -11.28
C THR A 179 -13.13 6.23 -11.85
N ALA A 180 -12.40 6.10 -12.97
CA ALA A 180 -11.61 7.20 -13.57
C ALA A 180 -12.09 7.59 -14.99
N THR A 181 -13.31 7.22 -15.38
CA THR A 181 -13.85 7.53 -16.72
C THR A 181 -13.75 9.03 -17.02
N GLY A 182 -14.06 9.89 -16.05
CA GLY A 182 -14.03 11.34 -16.25
C GLY A 182 -12.61 11.90 -16.47
N GLU A 183 -11.59 11.29 -15.88
CA GLU A 183 -10.18 11.60 -16.12
C GLU A 183 -9.76 11.12 -17.51
N PHE A 184 -10.15 9.93 -17.92
CA PHE A 184 -9.86 9.38 -19.25
C PHE A 184 -10.44 10.24 -20.37
N GLU A 185 -11.60 10.85 -20.17
CA GLU A 185 -12.22 11.78 -21.13
C GLU A 185 -11.44 13.07 -21.30
N LYS A 186 -10.73 13.52 -20.26
CA LYS A 186 -9.98 14.78 -20.25
C LYS A 186 -8.58 14.65 -20.84
N ASP A 187 -7.89 13.52 -20.57
CA ASP A 187 -6.55 13.25 -21.08
C ASP A 187 -6.62 12.52 -22.43
N LYS A 188 -5.97 13.06 -23.46
CA LYS A 188 -6.03 12.54 -24.83
C LYS A 188 -5.43 11.13 -24.94
N ASP A 189 -4.31 10.88 -24.26
CA ASP A 189 -3.59 9.61 -24.35
C ASP A 189 -4.33 8.54 -23.53
N MET A 190 -4.83 8.86 -22.34
CA MET A 190 -5.67 7.96 -21.55
C MET A 190 -6.98 7.62 -22.26
N ARG A 191 -7.62 8.59 -22.90
CA ARG A 191 -8.83 8.37 -23.71
C ARG A 191 -8.58 7.34 -24.80
N GLY A 192 -7.44 7.42 -25.48
CA GLY A 192 -7.09 6.50 -26.58
C GLY A 192 -6.81 5.07 -26.12
N ILE A 193 -6.47 4.88 -24.84
CA ILE A 193 -6.12 3.58 -24.27
C ILE A 193 -7.29 2.96 -23.50
N PHE A 194 -7.93 3.75 -22.61
CA PHE A 194 -8.90 3.23 -21.62
C PHE A 194 -10.36 3.42 -22.02
N LEU A 195 -10.65 4.12 -23.14
CA LEU A 195 -11.98 4.19 -23.70
C LEU A 195 -12.04 3.52 -25.08
N HIS A 196 -13.11 2.78 -25.35
CA HIS A 196 -13.36 2.17 -26.65
C HIS A 196 -14.30 3.06 -27.47
N ASN A 197 -13.78 3.69 -28.56
CA ASN A 197 -14.54 4.66 -29.36
C ASN A 197 -15.14 5.80 -28.49
N GLY A 198 -14.40 6.26 -27.48
CA GLY A 198 -14.85 7.30 -26.55
C GLY A 198 -15.88 6.86 -25.50
N GLN A 199 -16.16 5.56 -25.40
CA GLN A 199 -17.06 4.98 -24.39
C GLN A 199 -16.28 4.12 -23.39
N PRO A 200 -16.75 3.99 -22.15
CA PRO A 200 -16.16 3.08 -21.17
C PRO A 200 -16.02 1.65 -21.72
N MET A 201 -14.91 1.02 -21.42
CA MET A 201 -14.65 -0.37 -21.82
C MET A 201 -15.59 -1.35 -21.10
N GLN A 202 -15.78 -2.52 -21.70
CA GLN A 202 -16.68 -3.56 -21.21
C GLN A 202 -15.94 -4.89 -21.02
N VAL A 203 -16.49 -5.76 -20.18
CA VAL A 203 -15.97 -7.13 -19.94
C VAL A 203 -15.75 -7.86 -21.27
N GLY A 204 -14.64 -8.53 -21.39
CA GLY A 204 -14.21 -9.27 -22.59
C GLY A 204 -13.54 -8.41 -23.66
N GLN A 205 -13.61 -7.08 -23.59
CA GLN A 205 -12.83 -6.22 -24.48
C GLN A 205 -11.35 -6.30 -24.14
N LYS A 206 -10.53 -6.09 -25.15
CA LYS A 206 -9.08 -6.24 -25.03
C LYS A 206 -8.41 -4.91 -24.77
N LEU A 207 -7.73 -4.81 -23.63
CA LEU A 207 -6.88 -3.63 -23.32
C LEU A 207 -5.50 -3.83 -23.93
N VAL A 208 -5.10 -2.94 -24.83
CA VAL A 208 -3.80 -2.95 -25.53
C VAL A 208 -3.08 -1.64 -25.26
N GLN A 209 -1.83 -1.70 -24.78
CA GLN A 209 -1.06 -0.54 -24.32
C GLN A 209 0.27 -0.45 -25.08
N LYS A 210 0.21 -0.16 -26.38
CA LYS A 210 1.39 -0.18 -27.28
C LYS A 210 2.48 0.83 -26.88
N ASP A 211 2.10 1.99 -26.36
CA ASP A 211 3.08 2.99 -25.94
C ASP A 211 3.77 2.56 -24.63
N LEU A 212 3.03 1.97 -23.69
CA LEU A 212 3.62 1.35 -22.51
C LEU A 212 4.57 0.20 -22.88
N ALA A 213 4.23 -0.61 -23.87
CA ALA A 213 5.13 -1.66 -24.38
C ALA A 213 6.45 -1.09 -24.92
N LYS A 214 6.43 0.05 -25.61
CA LYS A 214 7.66 0.75 -26.08
C LYS A 214 8.50 1.23 -24.89
N THR A 215 7.88 1.81 -23.89
CA THR A 215 8.55 2.26 -22.64
C THR A 215 9.18 1.06 -21.91
N LEU A 216 8.45 -0.05 -21.75
CA LEU A 216 8.96 -1.27 -21.12
C LEU A 216 10.14 -1.87 -21.91
N LYS A 217 10.13 -1.83 -23.25
CA LYS A 217 11.27 -2.24 -24.10
C LYS A 217 12.49 -1.36 -23.88
N GLU A 218 12.30 -0.06 -23.74
CA GLU A 218 13.39 0.88 -23.48
C GLU A 218 14.03 0.60 -22.11
N ILE A 219 13.20 0.38 -21.08
CA ILE A 219 13.67 -0.02 -19.74
C ILE A 219 14.35 -1.38 -19.79
N SER A 220 13.79 -2.35 -20.50
CA SER A 220 14.40 -3.69 -20.67
C SER A 220 15.80 -3.61 -21.27
N ALA A 221 16.01 -2.73 -22.23
CA ALA A 221 17.30 -2.53 -22.90
C ALA A 221 18.30 -1.74 -22.05
N LYS A 222 17.86 -0.68 -21.37
CA LYS A 222 18.75 0.32 -20.76
C LYS A 222 18.66 0.46 -19.24
N GLY A 223 17.77 -0.30 -18.59
CA GLY A 223 17.50 -0.19 -17.16
C GLY A 223 16.92 1.17 -16.78
N SER A 224 17.35 1.72 -15.63
CA SER A 224 16.93 3.03 -15.18
C SER A 224 17.15 4.14 -16.20
N ASP A 225 18.23 4.08 -16.98
CA ASP A 225 18.50 5.08 -18.03
C ASP A 225 17.42 5.08 -19.13
N GLY A 226 16.74 3.95 -19.35
CA GLY A 226 15.61 3.86 -20.28
C GLY A 226 14.37 4.64 -19.83
N PHE A 227 14.29 5.02 -18.57
CA PHE A 227 13.19 5.81 -18.02
C PHE A 227 13.60 7.24 -17.66
N TYR A 228 14.73 7.39 -16.95
CA TYR A 228 15.18 8.69 -16.43
C TYR A 228 15.99 9.51 -17.42
N LYS A 229 16.35 8.94 -18.59
CA LYS A 229 17.06 9.60 -19.68
C LYS A 229 16.39 9.35 -21.04
N GLY A 230 16.84 10.02 -22.07
CA GLY A 230 16.38 9.83 -23.44
C GLY A 230 14.93 10.27 -23.68
N TRP A 231 14.23 9.53 -24.57
CA TRP A 231 12.91 9.95 -25.05
C TRP A 231 11.79 9.85 -24.00
N VAL A 232 11.86 8.86 -23.08
CA VAL A 232 10.86 8.70 -22.01
C VAL A 232 10.96 9.86 -21.02
N ALA A 233 12.16 10.14 -20.53
CA ALA A 233 12.41 11.30 -19.65
C ALA A 233 11.98 12.61 -20.29
N LYS A 234 12.34 12.82 -21.59
CA LYS A 234 11.90 14.00 -22.32
C LYS A 234 10.37 14.11 -22.37
N ALA A 235 9.66 13.01 -22.64
CA ALA A 235 8.20 13.01 -22.68
C ALA A 235 7.58 13.33 -21.31
N LEU A 236 8.16 12.83 -20.20
CA LEU A 236 7.76 13.16 -18.83
C LEU A 236 7.88 14.68 -18.58
N VAL A 237 9.05 15.24 -18.91
CA VAL A 237 9.33 16.69 -18.72
C VAL A 237 8.43 17.55 -19.60
N ASP A 238 8.32 17.22 -20.90
CA ASP A 238 7.48 17.96 -21.84
C ASP A 238 5.99 17.96 -21.41
N SER A 239 5.48 16.79 -20.94
CA SER A 239 4.10 16.67 -20.45
C SER A 239 3.90 17.48 -19.17
N SER A 240 4.85 17.41 -18.23
CA SER A 240 4.82 18.22 -17.02
C SER A 240 4.72 19.71 -17.34
N GLN A 241 5.58 20.23 -18.22
CA GLN A 241 5.58 21.64 -18.63
C GLN A 241 4.28 22.03 -19.34
N ALA A 242 3.82 21.22 -20.29
CA ALA A 242 2.58 21.47 -21.02
C ALA A 242 1.36 21.52 -20.10
N GLY A 243 1.33 20.69 -19.05
CA GLY A 243 0.29 20.63 -18.04
C GLY A 243 0.51 21.56 -16.83
N LYS A 244 1.47 22.50 -16.91
CA LYS A 244 1.86 23.43 -15.83
C LYS A 244 2.38 22.74 -14.56
N GLY A 245 2.93 21.55 -14.69
CA GLY A 245 3.71 20.89 -13.66
C GLY A 245 5.13 21.44 -13.57
N ILE A 246 5.88 20.98 -12.59
CA ILE A 246 7.20 21.51 -12.25
C ILE A 246 8.34 20.49 -12.33
N ILE A 247 8.08 19.28 -12.82
CA ILE A 247 9.12 18.26 -13.03
C ILE A 247 10.02 18.68 -14.20
N THR A 248 11.33 18.61 -13.98
CA THR A 248 12.39 18.91 -14.92
C THR A 248 13.32 17.72 -15.12
N GLN A 249 14.22 17.79 -16.11
CA GLN A 249 15.26 16.75 -16.29
C GLN A 249 16.17 16.64 -15.07
N ALA A 250 16.44 17.76 -14.37
CA ALA A 250 17.27 17.75 -13.17
C ALA A 250 16.66 16.94 -12.02
N ASP A 251 15.33 16.88 -11.91
CA ASP A 251 14.62 16.04 -10.96
C ASP A 251 14.85 14.56 -11.27
N LEU A 252 14.70 14.18 -12.53
CA LEU A 252 14.91 12.81 -13.00
C LEU A 252 16.38 12.37 -12.87
N ASP A 253 17.34 13.23 -13.17
CA ASP A 253 18.79 12.95 -13.06
C ASP A 253 19.22 12.75 -11.60
N LYS A 254 18.58 13.44 -10.65
CA LYS A 254 18.88 13.36 -9.22
C LYS A 254 18.19 12.21 -8.49
N TYR A 255 17.14 11.66 -9.08
CA TYR A 255 16.35 10.61 -8.40
C TYR A 255 17.21 9.36 -8.17
N LYS A 256 17.18 8.86 -6.94
CA LYS A 256 17.83 7.61 -6.53
C LYS A 256 16.98 6.90 -5.48
N THR A 257 16.80 5.60 -5.69
CA THR A 257 16.27 4.69 -4.67
C THR A 257 17.24 4.60 -3.50
N ARG A 258 16.71 4.63 -2.28
CA ARG A 258 17.49 4.40 -1.06
C ARG A 258 17.41 2.93 -0.63
N GLU A 259 18.49 2.42 -0.11
CA GLU A 259 18.51 1.13 0.59
C GLU A 259 18.74 1.41 2.07
N LEU A 260 17.79 0.98 2.90
CA LEU A 260 17.71 1.34 4.31
C LEU A 260 17.63 0.07 5.19
N ALA A 261 18.00 0.18 6.46
CA ALA A 261 17.67 -0.83 7.44
C ALA A 261 16.15 -0.80 7.69
N PRO A 262 15.46 -1.96 7.69
CA PRO A 262 14.05 -2.01 8.05
C PRO A 262 13.82 -1.65 9.52
N ILE A 263 12.58 -1.31 9.91
CA ILE A 263 12.12 -1.32 11.29
C ILE A 263 11.92 -2.77 11.71
N GLU A 264 12.44 -3.11 12.89
CA GLU A 264 12.33 -4.45 13.47
C GLU A 264 11.80 -4.36 14.90
N CYS A 265 10.91 -5.29 15.26
CA CYS A 265 10.41 -5.44 16.63
C CYS A 265 9.95 -6.88 16.90
N ASP A 266 9.90 -7.24 18.19
CA ASP A 266 9.42 -8.55 18.62
C ASP A 266 8.04 -8.44 19.25
N TYR A 267 7.17 -9.41 18.93
CA TYR A 267 5.84 -9.53 19.47
C TYR A 267 5.48 -11.00 19.71
N ARG A 268 5.28 -11.40 20.96
CA ARG A 268 4.85 -12.76 21.38
C ARG A 268 5.65 -13.91 20.74
N GLY A 269 6.98 -13.74 20.65
CA GLY A 269 7.89 -14.73 20.07
C GLY A 269 7.95 -14.76 18.55
N TYR A 270 7.36 -13.79 17.89
CA TYR A 270 7.53 -13.49 16.47
C TYR A 270 8.38 -12.24 16.31
N HIS A 271 9.12 -12.18 15.20
CA HIS A 271 9.93 -11.03 14.84
C HIS A 271 9.34 -10.36 13.59
N VAL A 272 9.07 -9.08 13.66
CA VAL A 272 8.41 -8.27 12.62
C VAL A 272 9.43 -7.39 11.93
N VAL A 273 9.49 -7.43 10.62
CA VAL A 273 10.36 -6.65 9.75
C VAL A 273 9.49 -5.81 8.84
N SER A 274 9.55 -4.49 8.95
CA SER A 274 8.63 -3.59 8.25
C SER A 274 9.30 -2.28 7.81
N ALA A 275 8.53 -1.39 7.23
CA ALA A 275 8.98 -0.16 6.59
C ALA A 275 9.49 0.90 7.58
N PRO A 276 10.71 1.44 7.41
CA PRO A 276 11.18 2.64 8.11
C PRO A 276 10.64 3.91 7.44
N PRO A 277 10.80 5.11 8.06
CA PRO A 277 10.57 6.39 7.39
C PRO A 277 11.37 6.50 6.06
N PRO A 278 10.78 7.07 4.99
CA PRO A 278 9.59 7.93 4.99
C PRO A 278 8.26 7.16 5.03
N SER A 279 8.23 5.87 5.29
CA SER A 279 6.98 5.23 5.73
C SER A 279 6.87 5.25 7.25
N SER A 280 5.69 5.54 7.74
CA SER A 280 5.36 5.43 9.15
C SER A 280 4.97 4.00 9.56
N GLY A 281 4.74 3.11 8.57
CA GLY A 281 4.09 1.82 8.77
C GLY A 281 4.75 0.93 9.81
N GLY A 282 6.06 0.68 9.68
CA GLY A 282 6.77 -0.18 10.61
C GLY A 282 6.84 0.37 12.03
N VAL A 283 7.05 1.69 12.17
CA VAL A 283 7.09 2.35 13.48
C VAL A 283 5.75 2.24 14.18
N VAL A 284 4.64 2.57 13.50
CA VAL A 284 3.29 2.54 14.09
C VAL A 284 2.85 1.10 14.42
N ILE A 285 3.09 0.14 13.52
CA ILE A 285 2.78 -1.29 13.78
C ILE A 285 3.53 -1.77 15.03
N CYS A 286 4.83 -1.53 15.11
CA CYS A 286 5.66 -1.95 16.25
C CYS A 286 5.26 -1.23 17.55
N GLN A 287 4.95 0.07 17.51
CA GLN A 287 4.49 0.83 18.67
C GLN A 287 3.17 0.28 19.21
N ILE A 288 2.18 0.04 18.33
CA ILE A 288 0.90 -0.56 18.73
C ILE A 288 1.12 -1.95 19.34
N MET A 289 1.93 -2.80 18.72
CA MET A 289 2.25 -4.13 19.25
C MET A 289 2.91 -4.04 20.62
N ASN A 290 3.84 -3.11 20.84
CA ASN A 290 4.47 -2.89 22.13
C ASN A 290 3.46 -2.47 23.23
N ILE A 291 2.44 -1.68 22.88
CA ILE A 291 1.35 -1.34 23.79
C ILE A 291 0.49 -2.58 24.08
N LEU A 292 0.09 -3.32 23.04
CA LEU A 292 -0.81 -4.48 23.16
C LEU A 292 -0.15 -5.68 23.83
N GLU A 293 1.16 -5.79 23.83
CA GLU A 293 1.89 -6.90 24.46
C GLU A 293 1.58 -7.05 25.95
N GLY A 294 1.23 -5.96 26.64
CA GLY A 294 0.85 -5.96 28.05
C GLY A 294 -0.58 -6.42 28.33
N TYR A 295 -1.39 -6.68 27.32
CA TYR A 295 -2.76 -7.15 27.48
C TYR A 295 -2.91 -8.63 27.05
N PRO A 296 -3.77 -9.43 27.68
CA PRO A 296 -4.00 -10.83 27.34
C PRO A 296 -4.97 -10.93 26.15
N MET A 297 -4.56 -10.44 24.96
CA MET A 297 -5.45 -10.28 23.80
C MET A 297 -6.15 -11.57 23.38
N ALA A 298 -5.45 -12.71 23.45
CA ALA A 298 -6.01 -14.03 23.13
C ALA A 298 -7.15 -14.40 24.10
N ASP A 299 -6.96 -14.17 25.40
CA ASP A 299 -7.94 -14.51 26.45
C ASP A 299 -9.16 -13.59 26.42
N LEU A 300 -8.98 -12.34 26.01
CA LEU A 300 -10.09 -11.39 25.81
C LEU A 300 -11.02 -11.83 24.67
N GLY A 301 -10.51 -12.60 23.72
CA GLY A 301 -11.27 -13.10 22.57
C GLY A 301 -11.35 -12.14 21.40
N TYR A 302 -11.47 -12.72 20.21
CA TYR A 302 -11.57 -11.97 18.96
C TYR A 302 -12.80 -11.06 18.95
N HIS A 303 -12.59 -9.79 18.61
CA HIS A 303 -13.61 -8.73 18.53
C HIS A 303 -14.46 -8.57 19.82
N SER A 304 -13.95 -8.97 20.98
CA SER A 304 -14.58 -8.61 22.24
C SER A 304 -14.54 -7.08 22.43
N ALA A 305 -15.53 -6.53 23.14
CA ALA A 305 -15.59 -5.08 23.40
C ALA A 305 -14.31 -4.58 24.09
N GLN A 306 -13.77 -5.33 25.04
CA GLN A 306 -12.54 -4.97 25.75
C GLN A 306 -11.30 -5.08 24.86
N GLY A 307 -11.21 -6.14 24.02
CA GLY A 307 -10.12 -6.30 23.06
C GLY A 307 -10.10 -5.19 22.00
N LEU A 308 -11.28 -4.84 21.46
CA LEU A 308 -11.42 -3.73 20.53
C LEU A 308 -11.05 -2.40 21.18
N HIS A 309 -11.48 -2.15 22.43
CA HIS A 309 -11.14 -0.94 23.15
C HIS A 309 -9.61 -0.75 23.25
N TYR A 310 -8.87 -1.75 23.69
CA TYR A 310 -7.41 -1.66 23.81
C TYR A 310 -6.72 -1.47 22.46
N GLN A 311 -7.19 -2.14 21.41
CA GLN A 311 -6.64 -1.95 20.07
C GLN A 311 -6.88 -0.52 19.54
N ILE A 312 -8.09 0.00 19.71
CA ILE A 312 -8.46 1.36 19.27
C ILE A 312 -7.65 2.42 20.02
N GLU A 313 -7.50 2.29 21.34
CA GLU A 313 -6.71 3.24 22.12
C GLU A 313 -5.21 3.16 21.76
N ALA A 314 -4.66 1.97 21.57
CA ALA A 314 -3.28 1.81 21.12
C ALA A 314 -3.05 2.45 19.74
N MET A 315 -3.98 2.27 18.79
CA MET A 315 -3.97 2.94 17.49
C MET A 315 -4.00 4.47 17.65
N ARG A 316 -4.88 4.99 18.51
CA ARG A 316 -5.01 6.43 18.76
C ARG A 316 -3.69 7.05 19.21
N HIS A 317 -3.02 6.48 20.19
CA HIS A 317 -1.73 6.96 20.69
C HIS A 317 -0.64 6.90 19.61
N ALA A 318 -0.53 5.79 18.89
CA ALA A 318 0.51 5.64 17.87
C ALA A 318 0.32 6.58 16.67
N TYR A 319 -0.92 6.87 16.28
CA TYR A 319 -1.18 7.82 15.19
C TYR A 319 -0.95 9.28 15.59
N VAL A 320 -1.13 9.65 16.86
CA VAL A 320 -0.70 10.98 17.36
C VAL A 320 0.80 11.17 17.17
N ASP A 321 1.58 10.19 17.60
CA ASP A 321 3.03 10.23 17.47
C ASP A 321 3.47 10.25 16.00
N ARG A 322 2.84 9.41 15.16
CA ARG A 322 3.06 9.38 13.71
C ARG A 322 2.89 10.77 13.10
N ASN A 323 1.75 11.37 13.36
CA ASN A 323 1.36 12.63 12.73
C ASN A 323 2.20 13.83 13.21
N SER A 324 2.74 13.73 14.43
CA SER A 324 3.52 14.80 15.04
C SER A 324 5.01 14.75 14.70
N TYR A 325 5.58 13.54 14.55
CA TYR A 325 7.03 13.38 14.58
C TYR A 325 7.64 12.77 13.32
N LEU A 326 6.86 11.98 12.52
CA LEU A 326 7.44 11.23 11.43
C LEU A 326 7.44 12.02 10.10
N GLY A 327 8.51 11.83 9.34
CA GLY A 327 8.73 12.42 8.02
C GLY A 327 9.95 11.81 7.34
N ASP A 328 10.35 12.37 6.19
CA ASP A 328 11.55 11.93 5.46
C ASP A 328 12.81 12.07 6.34
N PRO A 329 13.57 10.97 6.58
CA PRO A 329 14.74 10.98 7.46
C PRO A 329 15.88 11.86 6.95
N ASP A 330 15.91 12.23 5.67
CA ASP A 330 16.90 13.17 5.12
C ASP A 330 16.60 14.63 5.52
N PHE A 331 15.38 14.90 6.02
CA PHE A 331 14.90 16.26 6.36
C PHE A 331 14.54 16.41 7.85
N VAL A 332 14.12 15.33 8.52
CA VAL A 332 13.70 15.40 9.92
C VAL A 332 14.29 14.25 10.73
N LYS A 333 14.62 14.53 11.99
CA LYS A 333 15.05 13.50 12.94
C LYS A 333 13.84 12.78 13.52
N ASN A 334 13.53 11.60 12.97
CA ASN A 334 12.47 10.74 13.49
C ASN A 334 12.90 10.14 14.84
N PRO A 335 12.12 10.25 15.95
CA PRO A 335 12.48 9.74 17.26
C PRO A 335 12.17 8.23 17.41
N ILE A 336 12.67 7.41 16.48
CA ILE A 336 12.31 5.98 16.33
C ILE A 336 12.61 5.20 17.61
N GLU A 337 13.81 5.36 18.20
CA GLU A 337 14.19 4.66 19.43
C GLU A 337 13.22 4.93 20.58
N HIS A 338 12.78 6.19 20.73
CA HIS A 338 11.80 6.56 21.74
C HIS A 338 10.42 5.95 21.45
N LEU A 339 9.93 6.02 20.21
CA LEU A 339 8.62 5.51 19.84
C LEU A 339 8.51 3.98 19.95
N LEU A 340 9.62 3.27 19.81
CA LEU A 340 9.68 1.82 19.91
C LEU A 340 10.11 1.33 21.30
N ASP A 341 10.42 2.25 22.23
CA ASP A 341 10.82 1.89 23.60
C ASP A 341 9.69 1.23 24.37
N LYS A 342 9.98 0.07 25.00
CA LYS A 342 8.98 -0.70 25.75
C LYS A 342 8.48 0.04 26.99
N ASN A 343 9.32 0.91 27.61
CA ASN A 343 8.90 1.73 28.76
C ASN A 343 7.99 2.87 28.31
N TYR A 344 8.22 3.44 27.12
CA TYR A 344 7.30 4.41 26.54
C TYR A 344 5.95 3.74 26.24
N ALA A 345 5.93 2.57 25.63
CA ALA A 345 4.72 1.80 25.41
C ALA A 345 3.98 1.44 26.71
N ALA A 346 4.71 1.16 27.80
CA ALA A 346 4.12 0.92 29.12
C ALA A 346 3.40 2.18 29.63
N LYS A 347 4.02 3.36 29.52
CA LYS A 347 3.38 4.64 29.89
C LYS A 347 2.11 4.92 29.10
N LEU A 348 2.13 4.67 27.79
CA LEU A 348 0.94 4.81 26.96
C LEU A 348 -0.16 3.84 27.38
N ARG A 349 0.19 2.60 27.71
CA ARG A 349 -0.73 1.60 28.23
C ARG A 349 -1.35 1.99 29.57
N ASP A 350 -0.55 2.56 30.47
CA ASP A 350 -1.01 3.04 31.78
C ASP A 350 -1.99 4.23 31.67
N ALA A 351 -1.93 4.96 30.57
CA ALA A 351 -2.85 6.06 30.27
C ALA A 351 -4.19 5.59 29.67
N ILE A 352 -4.32 4.32 29.25
CA ILE A 352 -5.54 3.74 28.70
C ILE A 352 -6.46 3.32 29.85
N GLU A 353 -7.58 4.04 30.03
CA GLU A 353 -8.61 3.66 31.01
C GLU A 353 -9.37 2.42 30.52
N PRO A 354 -9.49 1.32 31.31
CA PRO A 354 -10.06 0.06 30.84
C PRO A 354 -11.50 0.14 30.33
N HIS A 355 -12.29 1.10 30.82
CA HIS A 355 -13.75 1.16 30.60
C HIS A 355 -14.22 2.51 30.04
N LYS A 356 -13.29 3.36 29.60
CA LYS A 356 -13.61 4.67 29.06
C LYS A 356 -12.73 4.98 27.86
N ALA A 357 -13.34 5.40 26.76
CA ALA A 357 -12.61 5.88 25.59
C ALA A 357 -11.85 7.17 25.92
N GLY A 358 -10.61 7.24 25.44
CA GLY A 358 -9.80 8.44 25.54
C GLY A 358 -10.37 9.57 24.68
N ASP A 359 -10.05 10.82 25.03
CA ASP A 359 -10.40 11.99 24.26
C ASP A 359 -9.28 12.32 23.26
N SER A 360 -9.55 12.15 21.96
CA SER A 360 -8.59 12.48 20.91
C SER A 360 -8.17 13.95 20.91
N GLN A 361 -9.01 14.88 21.38
CA GLN A 361 -8.68 16.31 21.46
C GLN A 361 -7.76 16.63 22.64
N ALA A 362 -7.82 15.85 23.70
CA ALA A 362 -6.91 15.98 24.86
C ALA A 362 -5.48 15.55 24.51
N ILE A 363 -5.33 14.69 23.52
CA ILE A 363 -4.04 14.22 22.99
C ILE A 363 -3.71 15.09 21.77
N LYS A 364 -3.21 16.31 21.95
CA LYS A 364 -3.04 17.36 20.92
C LYS A 364 -2.16 16.95 19.72
N PRO A 365 -2.29 17.67 18.55
CA PRO A 365 -3.38 18.48 17.95
C PRO A 365 -3.81 17.99 16.53
N GLY A 366 -5.00 18.35 16.04
CA GLY A 366 -5.38 18.38 14.63
C GLY A 366 -6.88 18.19 14.33
N VAL A 367 -7.38 18.60 13.17
CA VAL A 367 -8.79 18.68 12.76
C VAL A 367 -9.16 17.70 11.60
N SER A 368 -10.38 17.34 11.50
CA SER A 368 -11.22 16.28 10.87
C SER A 368 -11.12 15.96 9.34
N PRO A 369 -11.64 14.80 8.82
CA PRO A 369 -11.13 14.06 7.66
C PRO A 369 -12.06 13.88 6.45
N HIS A 370 -11.54 13.29 5.35
CA HIS A 370 -12.23 12.44 4.36
C HIS A 370 -11.32 11.27 3.95
N GLU A 371 -11.89 10.12 3.49
CA GLU A 371 -11.17 8.85 3.30
C GLU A 371 -11.06 8.41 1.83
N GLY A 372 -9.90 7.87 1.39
CA GLY A 372 -9.65 7.19 0.12
C GLY A 372 -8.98 5.81 0.29
N ASN A 373 -9.08 4.92 -0.73
CA ASN A 373 -8.69 3.49 -0.67
C ASN A 373 -7.81 3.05 -1.85
N ASN A 374 -6.62 3.66 -2.06
CA ASN A 374 -5.93 3.55 -3.35
C ASN A 374 -4.44 3.20 -3.21
N THR A 375 -4.05 1.98 -3.55
CA THR A 375 -2.68 1.44 -3.53
C THR A 375 -2.73 -0.01 -4.01
N THR A 376 -1.62 -0.66 -4.30
CA THR A 376 -1.58 -2.12 -4.46
C THR A 376 -0.45 -2.74 -3.65
N HIS A 377 -0.65 -3.99 -3.25
CA HIS A 377 0.31 -4.79 -2.51
C HIS A 377 0.48 -6.16 -3.15
N TYR A 378 1.70 -6.71 -3.08
CA TYR A 378 1.97 -8.09 -3.43
C TYR A 378 3.05 -8.73 -2.56
N SER A 379 2.89 -10.04 -2.34
CA SER A 379 3.72 -10.86 -1.46
C SER A 379 4.27 -12.05 -2.21
N ILE A 380 5.55 -12.34 -2.05
CA ILE A 380 6.23 -13.46 -2.73
C ILE A 380 7.12 -14.21 -1.74
N VAL A 381 7.07 -15.55 -1.82
CA VAL A 381 8.01 -16.44 -1.15
C VAL A 381 8.48 -17.47 -2.16
N ASP A 382 9.78 -17.74 -2.21
CA ASP A 382 10.35 -18.78 -3.08
C ASP A 382 10.68 -20.08 -2.32
N LYS A 383 11.06 -21.10 -3.06
CA LYS A 383 11.39 -22.42 -2.50
C LYS A 383 12.63 -22.44 -1.60
N TRP A 384 13.47 -21.42 -1.64
CA TRP A 384 14.65 -21.31 -0.79
C TRP A 384 14.36 -20.59 0.53
N GLY A 385 13.18 -19.98 0.66
CA GLY A 385 12.77 -19.21 1.83
C GLY A 385 13.05 -17.71 1.73
N ASN A 386 13.45 -17.20 0.55
CA ASN A 386 13.47 -15.75 0.36
C ASN A 386 12.04 -15.22 0.34
N ALA A 387 11.81 -14.10 1.00
CA ALA A 387 10.52 -13.45 1.11
C ALA A 387 10.61 -11.99 0.68
N VAL A 388 9.63 -11.54 -0.10
CA VAL A 388 9.54 -10.17 -0.60
C VAL A 388 8.12 -9.64 -0.40
N SER A 389 8.00 -8.49 0.25
CA SER A 389 6.77 -7.76 0.47
C SER A 389 6.87 -6.41 -0.22
N VAL A 390 5.96 -6.10 -1.13
CA VAL A 390 5.99 -4.85 -1.90
C VAL A 390 4.66 -4.13 -1.80
N THR A 391 4.71 -2.86 -1.47
CA THR A 391 3.56 -1.95 -1.57
C THR A 391 3.99 -0.75 -2.41
N TYR A 392 3.30 -0.49 -3.52
CA TYR A 392 3.59 0.63 -4.40
C TYR A 392 2.31 1.25 -4.97
N THR A 393 2.37 2.48 -5.42
CA THR A 393 1.17 3.28 -5.64
C THR A 393 1.37 4.35 -6.69
N LEU A 394 0.26 4.91 -7.13
CA LEU A 394 0.16 6.22 -7.78
C LEU A 394 -0.41 7.29 -6.84
N ASN A 395 -0.69 6.95 -5.59
CA ASN A 395 -1.47 7.56 -4.53
C ASN A 395 -2.98 7.33 -4.74
N ASP A 396 -3.69 8.08 -5.57
CA ASP A 396 -5.09 7.79 -5.93
C ASP A 396 -5.19 6.76 -7.08
N TRP A 397 -6.39 6.19 -7.33
CA TRP A 397 -6.63 5.38 -8.52
C TRP A 397 -6.35 6.20 -9.78
N PHE A 398 -5.45 5.67 -10.63
CA PHE A 398 -4.95 6.36 -11.82
C PHE A 398 -4.24 7.69 -11.52
N GLY A 399 -3.79 7.91 -10.29
CA GLY A 399 -2.97 9.03 -9.85
C GLY A 399 -3.60 10.39 -10.11
N ALA A 400 -2.77 11.30 -10.60
CA ALA A 400 -3.17 12.66 -10.93
C ALA A 400 -4.16 12.78 -12.11
N GLY A 401 -4.60 11.65 -12.69
CA GLY A 401 -5.49 11.62 -13.86
C GLY A 401 -4.83 12.14 -15.14
N VAL A 402 -3.51 12.07 -15.23
CA VAL A 402 -2.73 12.49 -16.39
C VAL A 402 -1.67 11.45 -16.77
N MET A 403 -1.29 11.45 -18.04
CA MET A 403 -0.30 10.54 -18.61
C MET A 403 0.87 11.33 -19.24
N ALA A 404 2.09 10.80 -19.12
CA ALA A 404 3.21 11.28 -19.92
C ALA A 404 2.97 10.89 -21.38
N SER A 405 2.81 11.90 -22.25
CA SER A 405 2.31 11.71 -23.63
C SER A 405 3.13 10.69 -24.41
N LYS A 406 2.46 9.76 -25.10
CA LYS A 406 3.03 8.71 -25.94
C LYS A 406 3.95 7.72 -25.24
N THR A 407 3.96 7.69 -23.89
CA THR A 407 4.75 6.72 -23.11
C THR A 407 3.90 5.60 -22.54
N GLY A 408 2.59 5.80 -22.39
CA GLY A 408 1.70 4.90 -21.65
C GLY A 408 1.90 4.98 -20.13
N VAL A 409 2.69 5.90 -19.62
CA VAL A 409 2.99 6.05 -18.19
C VAL A 409 1.98 6.99 -17.53
N ILE A 410 1.12 6.43 -16.68
CA ILE A 410 0.23 7.20 -15.81
C ILE A 410 1.07 7.80 -14.68
N LEU A 411 0.80 9.05 -14.32
CA LEU A 411 1.57 9.83 -13.35
C LEU A 411 0.84 9.88 -11.99
N ASN A 412 1.62 9.78 -10.94
CA ASN A 412 1.15 9.81 -9.55
C ASN A 412 0.61 11.19 -9.13
N ASP A 413 -0.14 11.21 -8.03
CA ASP A 413 -0.55 12.41 -7.30
C ASP A 413 0.02 12.42 -5.87
N GLU A 414 1.25 11.97 -5.72
CA GLU A 414 1.88 11.70 -4.43
C GLU A 414 2.21 12.96 -3.63
N MET A 415 2.18 14.14 -4.26
CA MET A 415 2.37 15.40 -3.57
C MET A 415 1.28 15.70 -2.54
N ASP A 416 0.10 15.06 -2.66
CA ASP A 416 -1.00 15.18 -1.68
C ASP A 416 -0.68 14.54 -0.32
N ASP A 417 0.25 13.59 -0.27
CA ASP A 417 0.69 12.96 0.98
C ASP A 417 1.52 13.87 1.88
N PHE A 418 1.99 15.03 1.37
CA PHE A 418 2.60 16.06 2.20
C PHE A 418 1.58 16.80 3.07
N THR A 419 2.10 17.44 4.12
CA THR A 419 1.38 18.48 4.85
C THR A 419 1.33 19.74 3.98
N VAL A 420 0.24 19.94 3.27
CA VAL A 420 0.00 21.16 2.45
C VAL A 420 -0.17 22.39 3.37
N LYS A 421 -0.84 22.21 4.49
CA LYS A 421 -1.00 23.22 5.55
C LYS A 421 -1.20 22.50 6.89
N VAL A 422 -0.42 22.88 7.92
CA VAL A 422 -0.57 22.28 9.25
C VAL A 422 -2.00 22.47 9.77
N GLY A 423 -2.56 21.38 10.32
CA GLY A 423 -3.94 21.37 10.81
C GLY A 423 -5.01 21.17 9.74
N VAL A 424 -4.63 21.03 8.46
CA VAL A 424 -5.53 20.69 7.36
C VAL A 424 -5.28 19.26 6.91
N PRO A 425 -6.31 18.41 6.77
CA PRO A 425 -6.15 17.03 6.33
C PRO A 425 -5.80 16.95 4.85
N ASN A 426 -5.04 15.90 4.47
CA ASN A 426 -4.90 15.48 3.07
C ASN A 426 -6.12 14.66 2.61
N MET A 427 -6.10 14.12 1.39
CA MET A 427 -7.19 13.30 0.83
C MET A 427 -7.48 12.02 1.63
N TYR A 428 -6.57 11.55 2.49
CA TYR A 428 -6.76 10.41 3.40
C TYR A 428 -7.20 10.81 4.80
N GLY A 429 -7.52 12.08 5.03
CA GLY A 429 -7.92 12.60 6.32
C GLY A 429 -6.79 12.66 7.35
N LEU A 430 -5.54 12.47 6.95
CA LEU A 430 -4.41 12.58 7.84
C LEU A 430 -4.08 14.04 8.12
N VAL A 431 -4.16 14.43 9.38
CA VAL A 431 -3.74 15.75 9.86
C VAL A 431 -2.31 15.63 10.36
N GLN A 432 -1.37 16.15 9.61
CA GLN A 432 0.06 15.98 9.85
C GLN A 432 0.71 17.31 10.26
N GLY A 433 1.85 17.21 10.95
CA GLY A 433 2.63 18.35 11.41
C GLY A 433 3.67 18.83 10.40
N GLU A 434 4.48 19.81 10.82
CA GLU A 434 5.59 20.39 10.04
C GLU A 434 6.64 19.36 9.58
N ALA A 435 6.79 18.25 10.31
CA ALA A 435 7.73 17.18 9.96
C ALA A 435 7.51 16.67 8.53
N ASN A 436 6.26 16.69 8.03
CA ASN A 436 5.90 16.28 6.69
C ASN A 436 5.57 17.47 5.73
N ALA A 437 5.97 18.70 6.05
CA ALA A 437 5.78 19.84 5.15
C ALA A 437 6.57 19.67 3.85
N ILE A 438 6.07 20.26 2.75
CA ILE A 438 6.69 20.19 1.42
C ILE A 438 8.06 20.86 1.44
N ALA A 439 9.07 20.19 0.87
CA ALA A 439 10.38 20.76 0.59
C ALA A 439 10.97 20.16 -0.69
N PRO A 440 11.80 20.90 -1.45
CA PRO A 440 12.45 20.41 -2.65
C PRO A 440 13.22 19.10 -2.44
N GLY A 441 12.94 18.06 -3.22
CA GLY A 441 13.62 16.76 -3.15
C GLY A 441 13.22 15.87 -1.97
N LYS A 442 12.30 16.31 -1.11
CA LYS A 442 11.79 15.55 0.03
C LYS A 442 10.79 14.47 -0.42
N ALA A 443 10.79 13.33 0.26
CA ALA A 443 9.76 12.30 0.09
C ALA A 443 8.59 12.55 1.06
N PRO A 444 7.33 12.43 0.61
CA PRO A 444 6.17 12.57 1.48
C PRO A 444 6.04 11.36 2.42
N LEU A 445 5.56 11.60 3.65
CA LEU A 445 5.32 10.55 4.63
C LEU A 445 4.25 9.58 4.13
N SER A 446 4.57 8.30 4.13
CA SER A 446 3.69 7.21 3.67
C SER A 446 3.10 6.41 4.83
N SER A 447 1.98 5.72 4.54
CA SER A 447 1.41 4.68 5.40
C SER A 447 1.65 3.27 4.85
N MET A 448 2.27 3.10 3.69
CA MET A 448 2.54 1.81 3.06
C MET A 448 3.42 0.95 3.97
N SER A 449 2.97 -0.27 4.27
CA SER A 449 3.54 -1.15 5.31
C SER A 449 3.87 -2.54 4.77
N PRO A 450 4.76 -2.67 3.77
CA PRO A 450 5.20 -3.99 3.33
C PRO A 450 5.94 -4.67 4.48
N THR A 451 5.38 -5.76 5.01
CA THR A 451 5.83 -6.40 6.25
C THR A 451 6.14 -7.88 6.03
N ILE A 452 7.20 -8.35 6.67
CA ILE A 452 7.55 -9.78 6.77
C ILE A 452 7.60 -10.12 8.25
N VAL A 453 6.88 -11.17 8.66
CA VAL A 453 6.95 -11.72 10.01
C VAL A 453 7.74 -13.01 9.98
N THR A 454 8.67 -13.14 10.91
CA THR A 454 9.51 -14.33 11.02
C THR A 454 9.36 -14.99 12.37
N LYS A 455 9.64 -16.29 12.40
CA LYS A 455 9.78 -17.07 13.63
C LYS A 455 10.97 -18.00 13.46
N ASP A 456 11.82 -18.07 14.44
CA ASP A 456 13.05 -18.88 14.41
C ASP A 456 13.90 -18.62 13.15
N GLY A 457 13.98 -17.33 12.73
CA GLY A 457 14.73 -16.87 11.56
C GLY A 457 14.08 -17.13 10.19
N LYS A 458 12.93 -17.82 10.14
CA LYS A 458 12.22 -18.15 8.90
C LYS A 458 11.00 -17.25 8.70
N ALA A 459 10.77 -16.80 7.48
CA ALA A 459 9.54 -16.10 7.13
C ALA A 459 8.32 -17.00 7.33
N VAL A 460 7.37 -16.55 8.13
CA VAL A 460 6.10 -17.25 8.41
C VAL A 460 4.90 -16.48 7.87
N MET A 461 5.07 -15.18 7.55
CA MET A 461 4.04 -14.37 6.94
C MET A 461 4.69 -13.27 6.11
N VAL A 462 4.16 -13.01 4.92
CA VAL A 462 4.47 -11.85 4.09
C VAL A 462 3.14 -11.13 3.85
N VAL A 463 3.04 -9.89 4.30
CA VAL A 463 1.75 -9.20 4.39
C VAL A 463 1.87 -7.70 4.14
N GLY A 464 0.83 -7.14 3.60
CA GLY A 464 0.56 -5.74 3.41
C GLY A 464 -0.80 -5.59 2.73
N THR A 465 -1.23 -4.36 2.49
CA THR A 465 -2.55 -4.07 1.93
C THR A 465 -2.55 -2.73 1.22
N PRO A 466 -3.45 -2.46 0.27
CA PRO A 466 -3.84 -1.11 -0.12
C PRO A 466 -4.70 -0.45 0.97
N GLY A 467 -4.93 0.89 0.88
CA GLY A 467 -5.93 1.55 1.70
C GLY A 467 -5.51 2.88 2.36
N GLY A 468 -4.59 3.64 1.79
CA GLY A 468 -4.18 4.93 2.34
C GLY A 468 -3.76 4.82 3.81
N SER A 469 -4.29 5.65 4.69
CA SER A 469 -4.00 5.62 6.13
C SER A 469 -4.38 4.30 6.82
N ARG A 470 -5.33 3.54 6.27
CA ARG A 470 -5.79 2.24 6.78
C ARG A 470 -4.80 1.10 6.53
N ILE A 471 -3.81 1.28 5.67
CA ILE A 471 -2.79 0.26 5.37
C ILE A 471 -2.15 -0.26 6.66
N ILE A 472 -1.76 0.65 7.56
CA ILE A 472 -1.09 0.30 8.81
C ILE A 472 -1.98 -0.60 9.68
N THR A 473 -3.21 -0.18 9.91
CA THR A 473 -4.15 -0.91 10.79
C THR A 473 -4.62 -2.22 10.16
N ALA A 474 -4.87 -2.27 8.86
CA ALA A 474 -5.27 -3.50 8.20
C ALA A 474 -4.14 -4.53 8.16
N THR A 475 -2.89 -4.10 7.93
CA THR A 475 -1.71 -4.96 8.05
C THR A 475 -1.54 -5.46 9.48
N LEU A 476 -1.60 -4.57 10.47
CA LEU A 476 -1.54 -4.91 11.90
C LEU A 476 -2.60 -5.93 12.30
N LEU A 477 -3.88 -5.68 11.97
CA LEU A 477 -4.98 -6.57 12.34
C LEU A 477 -4.83 -7.96 11.71
N THR A 478 -4.35 -8.05 10.49
CA THR A 478 -4.04 -9.35 9.86
C THR A 478 -2.95 -10.09 10.64
N ILE A 479 -1.90 -9.40 11.08
CA ILE A 479 -0.84 -9.99 11.90
C ILE A 479 -1.37 -10.44 13.27
N LEU A 480 -2.15 -9.60 13.96
CA LEU A 480 -2.75 -9.94 15.25
C LEU A 480 -3.72 -11.13 15.13
N ASN A 481 -4.50 -11.20 14.05
CA ASN A 481 -5.41 -12.31 13.79
C ASN A 481 -4.67 -13.66 13.72
N VAL A 482 -3.50 -13.69 13.11
CA VAL A 482 -2.66 -14.90 13.06
C VAL A 482 -1.97 -15.16 14.41
N ILE A 483 -1.36 -14.14 15.02
CA ILE A 483 -0.51 -14.30 16.20
C ILE A 483 -1.35 -14.50 17.47
N ASP A 484 -2.32 -13.63 17.74
CA ASP A 484 -3.12 -13.68 18.97
C ASP A 484 -4.29 -14.65 18.84
N TYR A 485 -5.03 -14.61 17.74
CA TYR A 485 -6.29 -15.35 17.59
C TYR A 485 -6.13 -16.66 16.81
N LYS A 486 -4.90 -17.04 16.40
CA LYS A 486 -4.56 -18.33 15.78
C LYS A 486 -5.33 -18.62 14.49
N MET A 487 -5.79 -17.61 13.80
CA MET A 487 -6.44 -17.75 12.49
C MET A 487 -5.43 -18.23 11.44
N ASN A 488 -5.88 -19.05 10.49
CA ASN A 488 -5.08 -19.26 9.27
C ASN A 488 -5.04 -17.98 8.44
N ILE A 489 -4.14 -17.91 7.46
CA ILE A 489 -3.92 -16.64 6.72
C ILE A 489 -5.16 -16.20 5.94
N GLN A 490 -5.96 -17.12 5.39
CA GLN A 490 -7.18 -16.76 4.66
C GLN A 490 -8.24 -16.20 5.62
N GLU A 491 -8.47 -16.86 6.75
CA GLU A 491 -9.36 -16.36 7.82
C GLU A 491 -8.91 -14.97 8.30
N ALA A 492 -7.61 -14.78 8.51
CA ALA A 492 -7.06 -13.52 8.98
C ALA A 492 -7.27 -12.37 7.98
N VAL A 493 -7.22 -12.67 6.68
CA VAL A 493 -7.46 -11.68 5.60
C VAL A 493 -8.95 -11.41 5.41
N ASP A 494 -9.81 -12.42 5.52
CA ASP A 494 -11.26 -12.29 5.35
C ASP A 494 -11.94 -11.64 6.55
N ALA A 495 -11.30 -11.70 7.73
CA ALA A 495 -11.83 -11.16 8.97
C ALA A 495 -12.19 -9.68 8.87
N PRO A 496 -13.31 -9.24 9.47
CA PRO A 496 -13.68 -7.83 9.53
C PRO A 496 -12.57 -6.97 10.14
N ARG A 497 -12.38 -5.79 9.59
CA ARG A 497 -11.36 -4.84 10.02
C ARG A 497 -11.99 -3.54 10.51
N PHE A 498 -11.31 -2.88 11.40
CA PHE A 498 -11.65 -1.55 11.89
C PHE A 498 -10.41 -0.65 11.86
N HIS A 499 -10.62 0.65 11.99
CA HIS A 499 -9.55 1.63 11.88
C HIS A 499 -9.75 2.77 12.86
N GLN A 500 -8.65 3.26 13.42
CA GLN A 500 -8.57 4.49 14.19
C GLN A 500 -7.24 5.16 13.86
N GLN A 501 -7.27 6.43 13.50
CA GLN A 501 -6.09 7.23 13.13
C GLN A 501 -5.94 8.51 13.97
N TRP A 502 -6.39 8.46 15.22
CA TRP A 502 -6.42 9.55 16.19
C TRP A 502 -7.57 10.54 15.96
N MET A 503 -7.67 11.14 14.78
CA MET A 503 -8.76 12.03 14.36
C MET A 503 -9.38 11.48 13.06
N PRO A 504 -10.67 11.65 12.87
CA PRO A 504 -11.63 12.46 13.56
C PRO A 504 -11.93 12.02 14.97
#